data_bc6f8ec7953ec27416510acee01cd911
#
_entry.id   bc6f8ec7953ec27416510acee01cd911
#
_cell.length_a   1.000
_cell.length_b   1.000
_cell.length_c   1.000
_cell.angle_alpha   90.00
_cell.angle_beta   90.00
_cell.angle_gamma   90.00
#
_symmetry.space_group_name_H-M   'P 1'
#
loop_
_entity.id
_entity.type
_entity.pdbx_description
1 polymer ?
#
loop_
_entity_poly.entity_id
_entity_poly.type
_entity_poly.pdbx_seq_one_letter_code
_entity_poly.pdbx_strand_id
1 'polypeptide(L)'
;MSMENRAIVRRLYEEVWNKRRLEVVDELISPSHALNDPDISGSQTGPELYKRRVVKFTASFPDLRFTIEDMIAEEEKVVVCWIISGTNKGEFMDIPATGRKISVEGITIHHLTNGKILDSYARWDALGLMRKLADVPPLSHPIVAGGSHGP
;
A
#
# COMPACT_ATOMS: atom_id res chain seq x y z
N MET A 1 -21.02 7.94 -8.14
CA MET A 1 -21.35 6.74 -7.47
C MET A 1 -20.26 5.73 -7.67
N SER A 2 -20.60 4.44 -7.85
CA SER A 2 -19.56 3.42 -7.90
C SER A 2 -18.55 3.62 -9.02
N MET A 3 -19.01 3.95 -10.23
CA MET A 3 -18.08 4.14 -11.35
C MET A 3 -17.18 5.36 -11.12
N GLU A 4 -17.75 6.42 -10.57
CA GLU A 4 -16.97 7.62 -10.25
C GLU A 4 -15.97 7.33 -9.15
N ASN A 5 -16.40 6.57 -8.14
CA ASN A 5 -15.52 6.20 -7.04
C ASN A 5 -14.39 5.30 -7.50
N ARG A 6 -14.69 4.36 -8.41
CA ARG A 6 -13.66 3.51 -9.01
C ARG A 6 -12.62 4.35 -9.75
N ALA A 7 -13.07 5.35 -10.49
CA ALA A 7 -12.17 6.21 -11.25
C ALA A 7 -11.26 7.02 -10.32
N ILE A 8 -11.81 7.53 -9.22
CA ILE A 8 -11.03 8.28 -8.24
C ILE A 8 -9.93 7.39 -7.64
N VAL A 9 -10.30 6.19 -7.23
CA VAL A 9 -9.33 5.28 -6.61
C VAL A 9 -8.29 4.84 -7.63
N ARG A 10 -8.69 4.58 -8.88
CA ARG A 10 -7.74 4.21 -9.93
C ARG A 10 -6.70 5.30 -10.14
N ARG A 11 -7.15 6.56 -10.13
CA ARG A 11 -6.22 7.69 -10.28
C ARG A 11 -5.19 7.73 -9.14
N LEU A 12 -5.59 7.35 -7.94
CA LEU A 12 -4.66 7.33 -6.83
C LEU A 12 -3.47 6.41 -7.14
N TYR A 13 -3.74 5.21 -7.62
CA TYR A 13 -2.67 4.26 -7.93
C TYR A 13 -1.91 4.62 -9.19
N GLU A 14 -2.61 5.01 -10.24
CA GLU A 14 -1.97 5.24 -11.54
C GLU A 14 -1.27 6.59 -11.62
N GLU A 15 -1.87 7.64 -11.08
CA GLU A 15 -1.30 8.98 -11.21
C GLU A 15 -0.40 9.34 -10.03
N VAL A 16 -0.85 9.09 -8.80
CA VAL A 16 -0.06 9.48 -7.64
C VAL A 16 1.11 8.52 -7.44
N TRP A 17 0.84 7.23 -7.34
CA TRP A 17 1.90 6.24 -7.08
C TRP A 17 2.74 5.95 -8.31
N ASN A 18 2.12 5.63 -9.44
CA ASN A 18 2.88 5.18 -10.61
C ASN A 18 3.51 6.32 -11.40
N LYS A 19 2.82 7.45 -11.51
CA LYS A 19 3.35 8.60 -12.26
C LYS A 19 3.98 9.66 -11.37
N ARG A 20 3.96 9.47 -10.05
CA ARG A 20 4.58 10.38 -9.09
C ARG A 20 3.98 11.78 -9.09
N ARG A 21 2.69 11.89 -9.40
CA ARG A 21 2.02 13.19 -9.49
C ARG A 21 1.41 13.54 -8.15
N LEU A 22 2.23 14.05 -7.25
CA LEU A 22 1.80 14.33 -5.87
C LEU A 22 0.69 15.38 -5.79
N GLU A 23 0.64 16.30 -6.75
CA GLU A 23 -0.39 17.34 -6.74
C GLU A 23 -1.81 16.74 -6.87
N VAL A 24 -1.91 15.56 -7.43
CA VAL A 24 -3.22 14.89 -7.60
C VAL A 24 -3.79 14.45 -6.26
N VAL A 25 -2.93 14.24 -5.25
CA VAL A 25 -3.40 13.84 -3.92
C VAL A 25 -4.45 14.83 -3.39
N ASP A 26 -4.24 16.12 -3.62
CA ASP A 26 -5.16 17.15 -3.12
C ASP A 26 -6.55 17.05 -3.76
N GLU A 27 -6.63 16.50 -4.96
CA GLU A 27 -7.92 16.31 -5.62
C GLU A 27 -8.65 15.08 -5.10
N LEU A 28 -7.91 14.04 -4.71
CA LEU A 28 -8.48 12.74 -4.44
C LEU A 28 -8.67 12.44 -2.96
N ILE A 29 -7.83 13.02 -2.11
CA ILE A 29 -7.78 12.69 -0.68
C ILE A 29 -8.46 13.79 0.13
N SER A 30 -9.36 13.38 1.02
CA SER A 30 -10.03 14.31 1.92
C SER A 30 -9.03 14.96 2.88
N PRO A 31 -9.24 16.25 3.24
CA PRO A 31 -8.40 16.86 4.28
C PRO A 31 -8.39 16.09 5.60
N SER A 32 -9.44 15.34 5.88
CA SER A 32 -9.51 14.55 7.12
C SER A 32 -9.23 13.06 6.89
N HIS A 33 -8.59 12.72 5.77
CA HIS A 33 -8.30 11.34 5.43
C HIS A 33 -7.53 10.63 6.53
N ALA A 34 -7.97 9.43 6.88
CA ALA A 34 -7.30 8.59 7.86
C ALA A 34 -6.77 7.33 7.16
N LEU A 35 -5.52 7.01 7.40
CA LEU A 35 -4.88 5.85 6.82
C LEU A 35 -4.55 4.84 7.91
N ASN A 36 -5.00 3.61 7.73
CA ASN A 36 -4.68 2.49 8.61
C ASN A 36 -3.91 1.46 7.82
N ASP A 37 -2.64 1.25 8.18
CA ASP A 37 -1.72 0.42 7.41
C ASP A 37 -0.77 -0.28 8.37
N PRO A 38 -0.36 -1.54 8.09
CA PRO A 38 0.49 -2.30 9.02
C PRO A 38 1.81 -1.64 9.38
N ASP A 39 2.37 -0.80 8.50
CA ASP A 39 3.65 -0.16 8.78
C ASP A 39 3.49 1.18 9.49
N ILE A 40 2.27 1.57 9.85
CA ILE A 40 2.00 2.83 10.52
C ILE A 40 1.59 2.57 11.95
N SER A 41 2.27 3.25 12.86
CA SER A 41 1.94 3.23 14.27
C SER A 41 0.93 4.34 14.53
N GLY A 42 -0.28 3.96 14.92
CA GLY A 42 -1.34 4.92 15.18
C GLY A 42 -2.05 5.39 13.91
N SER A 43 -2.81 6.46 14.04
CA SER A 43 -3.56 7.05 12.94
C SER A 43 -2.78 8.20 12.34
N GLN A 44 -2.70 8.23 11.01
CA GLN A 44 -2.14 9.38 10.31
C GLN A 44 -3.20 9.93 9.38
N THR A 45 -3.32 11.26 9.33
CA THR A 45 -4.40 11.92 8.62
C THR A 45 -3.88 12.98 7.68
N GLY A 46 -4.68 13.23 6.64
CA GLY A 46 -4.51 14.37 5.76
C GLY A 46 -3.69 14.10 4.52
N PRO A 47 -3.87 14.96 3.50
CA PRO A 47 -3.15 14.80 2.24
C PRO A 47 -1.64 14.93 2.35
N GLU A 48 -1.16 15.81 3.23
CA GLU A 48 0.29 16.03 3.36
C GLU A 48 0.99 14.79 3.90
N LEU A 49 0.36 14.09 4.85
CA LEU A 49 0.90 12.85 5.36
C LEU A 49 0.90 11.77 4.29
N TYR A 50 -0.14 11.75 3.46
CA TYR A 50 -0.18 10.80 2.36
C TYR A 50 0.93 11.06 1.34
N LYS A 51 1.17 12.32 1.00
CA LYS A 51 2.25 12.70 0.10
C LYS A 51 3.62 12.27 0.64
N ARG A 52 3.85 12.49 1.93
CA ARG A 52 5.10 12.07 2.58
C ARG A 52 5.28 10.57 2.50
N ARG A 53 4.20 9.84 2.64
CA ARG A 53 4.25 8.38 2.52
C ARG A 53 4.66 7.95 1.12
N VAL A 54 4.10 8.60 0.10
CA VAL A 54 4.48 8.30 -1.28
C VAL A 54 5.97 8.60 -1.50
N VAL A 55 6.44 9.74 -1.01
CA VAL A 55 7.85 10.13 -1.13
C VAL A 55 8.74 9.12 -0.42
N LYS A 56 8.35 8.69 0.77
CA LYS A 56 9.13 7.74 1.55
C LYS A 56 9.28 6.40 0.82
N PHE A 57 8.19 5.86 0.33
CA PHE A 57 8.22 4.57 -0.35
C PHE A 57 8.97 4.66 -1.68
N THR A 58 8.78 5.74 -2.43
CA THR A 58 9.45 5.88 -3.72
C THR A 58 10.93 6.24 -3.57
N ALA A 59 11.34 6.74 -2.42
CA ALA A 59 12.78 6.90 -2.13
C ALA A 59 13.43 5.56 -1.88
N SER A 60 12.73 4.67 -1.18
CA SER A 60 13.23 3.31 -0.91
C SER A 60 13.17 2.43 -2.15
N PHE A 61 12.16 2.62 -2.98
CA PHE A 61 11.95 1.84 -4.20
C PHE A 61 11.67 2.81 -5.34
N PRO A 62 12.73 3.36 -5.97
CA PRO A 62 12.53 4.39 -7.01
C PRO A 62 11.73 3.91 -8.22
N ASP A 63 11.75 2.62 -8.49
CA ASP A 63 10.99 2.01 -9.58
C ASP A 63 9.67 1.40 -9.08
N LEU A 64 9.19 1.82 -7.92
CA LEU A 64 7.96 1.29 -7.33
C LEU A 64 6.80 1.42 -8.31
N ARG A 65 6.06 0.35 -8.44
CA ARG A 65 4.88 0.33 -9.30
C ARG A 65 3.77 -0.48 -8.66
N PHE A 66 2.59 0.09 -8.64
CA PHE A 66 1.37 -0.62 -8.26
C PHE A 66 0.73 -1.22 -9.50
N THR A 67 0.32 -2.45 -9.39
CA THR A 67 -0.54 -3.09 -10.39
C THR A 67 -1.85 -3.43 -9.70
N ILE A 68 -2.95 -2.95 -10.27
CA ILE A 68 -4.28 -3.27 -9.75
C ILE A 68 -4.69 -4.60 -10.34
N GLU A 69 -4.87 -5.60 -9.47
CA GLU A 69 -5.27 -6.92 -9.91
C GLU A 69 -6.79 -7.05 -9.96
N ASP A 70 -7.47 -6.41 -9.01
CA ASP A 70 -8.91 -6.46 -8.94
C ASP A 70 -9.41 -5.22 -8.23
N MET A 71 -10.59 -4.77 -8.59
CA MET A 71 -11.21 -3.62 -7.97
C MET A 71 -12.71 -3.87 -7.87
N ILE A 72 -13.22 -3.79 -6.66
CA ILE A 72 -14.63 -4.02 -6.36
C ILE A 72 -15.18 -2.77 -5.72
N ALA A 73 -16.27 -2.26 -6.27
CA ALA A 73 -16.89 -1.05 -5.74
C ALA A 73 -18.34 -1.30 -5.43
N GLU A 74 -18.75 -0.87 -4.26
CA GLU A 74 -20.16 -0.94 -3.84
C GLU A 74 -20.45 0.29 -3.00
N GLU A 75 -21.41 1.10 -3.45
CA GLU A 75 -21.80 2.33 -2.78
C GLU A 75 -20.58 3.24 -2.61
N GLU A 76 -20.20 3.55 -1.37
CA GLU A 76 -19.09 4.46 -1.11
C GLU A 76 -17.79 3.76 -0.80
N LYS A 77 -17.72 2.47 -1.03
CA LYS A 77 -16.51 1.70 -0.75
C LYS A 77 -15.90 1.14 -2.02
N VAL A 78 -14.58 1.19 -2.11
CA VAL A 78 -13.84 0.58 -3.20
C VAL A 78 -12.74 -0.27 -2.61
N VAL A 79 -12.73 -1.55 -2.97
CA VAL A 79 -11.71 -2.49 -2.53
C VAL A 79 -10.75 -2.71 -3.69
N VAL A 80 -9.46 -2.59 -3.42
CA VAL A 80 -8.42 -2.80 -4.43
C VAL A 80 -7.51 -3.91 -3.97
N CYS A 81 -7.38 -4.93 -4.82
CA CYS A 81 -6.36 -5.94 -4.66
C CYS A 81 -5.19 -5.54 -5.53
N TRP A 82 -4.02 -5.35 -4.95
CA TRP A 82 -2.89 -4.78 -5.67
C TRP A 82 -1.61 -5.56 -5.44
N ILE A 83 -0.68 -5.38 -6.36
CA ILE A 83 0.69 -5.87 -6.23
C ILE A 83 1.60 -4.65 -6.34
N ILE A 84 2.56 -4.53 -5.41
CA ILE A 84 3.64 -3.57 -5.52
C ILE A 84 4.88 -4.31 -5.95
N SER A 85 5.61 -3.74 -6.91
CA SER A 85 6.93 -4.25 -7.28
C SER A 85 7.92 -3.10 -7.25
N GLY A 86 9.18 -3.43 -7.02
CA GLY A 86 10.23 -2.43 -7.00
C GLY A 86 11.57 -3.01 -6.59
N THR A 87 12.60 -2.17 -6.67
CA THR A 87 13.96 -2.54 -6.29
C THR A 87 14.39 -1.67 -5.12
N ASN A 88 14.89 -2.30 -4.06
CA ASN A 88 15.26 -1.61 -2.84
C ASN A 88 16.59 -0.88 -3.02
N LYS A 89 16.53 0.39 -3.37
CA LYS A 89 17.71 1.22 -3.59
C LYS A 89 17.92 2.28 -2.52
N GLY A 90 16.99 2.40 -1.59
CA GLY A 90 17.09 3.30 -0.45
C GLY A 90 16.72 2.58 0.83
N GLU A 91 17.08 3.16 1.96
CA GLU A 91 16.74 2.58 3.26
C GLU A 91 15.23 2.42 3.40
N PHE A 92 14.80 1.31 4.00
CA PHE A 92 13.39 1.05 4.25
C PHE A 92 13.22 0.43 5.63
N MET A 93 12.47 1.11 6.49
CA MET A 93 12.18 0.66 7.86
C MET A 93 13.47 0.26 8.59
N ASP A 94 14.46 1.15 8.52
CA ASP A 94 15.78 0.99 9.14
C ASP A 94 16.64 -0.14 8.54
N ILE A 95 16.22 -0.72 7.44
CA ILE A 95 17.02 -1.70 6.71
C ILE A 95 17.77 -0.94 5.61
N PRO A 96 19.11 -1.02 5.56
CA PRO A 96 19.86 -0.35 4.50
C PRO A 96 19.49 -0.92 3.12
N ALA A 97 19.74 -0.13 2.08
CA ALA A 97 19.44 -0.54 0.71
C ALA A 97 20.13 -1.86 0.38
N THR A 98 19.33 -2.80 -0.12
CA THR A 98 19.84 -4.15 -0.41
C THR A 98 20.03 -4.43 -1.88
N GLY A 99 19.44 -3.60 -2.76
CA GLY A 99 19.43 -3.86 -4.18
C GLY A 99 18.48 -4.96 -4.61
N ARG A 100 17.70 -5.51 -3.69
CA ARG A 100 16.82 -6.63 -4.00
C ARG A 100 15.55 -6.17 -4.68
N LYS A 101 15.06 -6.98 -5.59
CA LYS A 101 13.75 -6.77 -6.18
C LYS A 101 12.71 -7.42 -5.29
N ILE A 102 11.61 -6.72 -5.09
CA ILE A 102 10.51 -7.23 -4.26
C ILE A 102 9.20 -7.19 -5.04
N SER A 103 8.30 -8.05 -4.61
CA SER A 103 6.93 -8.04 -5.08
C SER A 103 6.06 -8.42 -3.89
N VAL A 104 5.08 -7.57 -3.58
CA VAL A 104 4.23 -7.74 -2.41
C VAL A 104 2.79 -7.51 -2.80
N GLU A 105 1.91 -8.39 -2.34
CA GLU A 105 0.48 -8.26 -2.58
C GLU A 105 -0.20 -7.64 -1.37
N GLY A 106 -1.28 -6.95 -1.62
CA GLY A 106 -2.08 -6.39 -0.54
C GLY A 106 -3.48 -6.07 -0.98
N ILE A 107 -4.27 -5.67 0.00
CA ILE A 107 -5.66 -5.27 -0.21
C ILE A 107 -5.88 -3.98 0.55
N THR A 108 -6.53 -3.02 -0.10
CA THR A 108 -6.92 -1.78 0.56
C THR A 108 -8.40 -1.55 0.35
N ILE A 109 -9.08 -1.20 1.43
CA ILE A 109 -10.47 -0.77 1.38
C ILE A 109 -10.47 0.75 1.51
N HIS A 110 -10.98 1.41 0.48
CA HIS A 110 -11.12 2.87 0.48
C HIS A 110 -12.57 3.22 0.70
N HIS A 111 -12.81 4.20 1.55
CA HIS A 111 -14.13 4.73 1.81
C HIS A 111 -14.17 6.15 1.26
N LEU A 112 -15.12 6.44 0.38
CA LEU A 112 -15.21 7.74 -0.26
C LEU A 112 -16.47 8.46 0.18
N THR A 113 -16.40 9.79 0.18
CA THR A 113 -17.56 10.62 0.42
C THR A 113 -17.36 11.93 -0.34
N ASN A 114 -18.42 12.40 -0.98
CA ASN A 114 -18.39 13.66 -1.72
C ASN A 114 -17.23 13.75 -2.72
N GLY A 115 -16.94 12.65 -3.40
CA GLY A 115 -15.92 12.65 -4.45
C GLY A 115 -14.50 12.60 -3.95
N LYS A 116 -14.27 12.31 -2.67
CA LYS A 116 -12.92 12.22 -2.11
C LYS A 116 -12.77 10.98 -1.25
N ILE A 117 -11.54 10.48 -1.17
CA ILE A 117 -11.23 9.32 -0.32
C ILE A 117 -11.13 9.81 1.11
N LEU A 118 -12.04 9.32 1.96
CA LEU A 118 -12.13 9.74 3.35
C LEU A 118 -11.24 8.92 4.26
N ASP A 119 -11.15 7.62 4.02
CA ASP A 119 -10.24 6.77 4.78
C ASP A 119 -9.83 5.57 3.94
N SER A 120 -8.73 4.97 4.33
CA SER A 120 -8.16 3.81 3.64
C SER A 120 -7.65 2.82 4.68
N TYR A 121 -8.01 1.58 4.49
CA TYR A 121 -7.66 0.50 5.40
C TYR A 121 -6.90 -0.55 4.59
N ALA A 122 -5.57 -0.61 4.80
CA ALA A 122 -4.70 -1.47 4.01
C ALA A 122 -4.18 -2.63 4.84
N ARG A 123 -4.05 -3.78 4.18
CA ARG A 123 -3.43 -4.96 4.80
C ARG A 123 -2.52 -5.61 3.78
N TRP A 124 -1.29 -5.86 4.19
CA TRP A 124 -0.28 -6.48 3.35
C TRP A 124 0.79 -7.10 4.24
N ASP A 125 1.61 -7.97 3.67
CA ASP A 125 2.60 -8.73 4.42
C ASP A 125 3.87 -7.90 4.62
N ALA A 126 3.80 -6.96 5.56
CA ALA A 126 4.94 -6.10 5.88
C ALA A 126 6.10 -6.91 6.45
N LEU A 127 5.81 -7.90 7.29
CA LEU A 127 6.86 -8.74 7.86
C LEU A 127 7.57 -9.54 6.77
N GLY A 128 6.81 -10.09 5.83
CA GLY A 128 7.40 -10.82 4.71
C GLY A 128 8.31 -9.95 3.86
N LEU A 129 7.90 -8.69 3.63
CA LEU A 129 8.75 -7.76 2.91
C LEU A 129 10.05 -7.51 3.67
N MET A 130 9.95 -7.23 4.97
CA MET A 130 11.15 -6.98 5.76
C MET A 130 12.09 -8.18 5.79
N ARG A 131 11.54 -9.38 5.84
CA ARG A 131 12.35 -10.59 5.78
C ARG A 131 13.08 -10.75 4.45
N LYS A 132 12.40 -10.42 3.36
CA LYS A 132 13.04 -10.46 2.04
C LYS A 132 14.19 -9.48 1.95
N LEU A 133 14.01 -8.27 2.48
CA LEU A 133 15.03 -7.25 2.43
C LEU A 133 16.21 -7.59 3.35
N ALA A 134 15.93 -8.11 4.54
CA ALA A 134 16.96 -8.44 5.50
C ALA A 134 17.61 -9.81 5.23
N ASP A 135 17.18 -10.52 4.18
CA ASP A 135 17.72 -11.82 3.84
C ASP A 135 17.53 -12.84 4.98
N VAL A 136 16.39 -12.76 5.66
CA VAL A 136 16.06 -13.71 6.71
C VAL A 136 15.37 -14.90 6.07
N PRO A 137 15.85 -16.13 6.33
CA PRO A 137 15.23 -17.31 5.72
C PRO A 137 13.79 -17.48 6.21
N PRO A 138 12.92 -18.09 5.41
CA PRO A 138 11.58 -18.42 5.87
C PRO A 138 11.65 -19.39 7.03
N LEU A 139 10.55 -19.45 7.79
CA LEU A 139 10.47 -20.36 8.92
C LEU A 139 10.65 -21.80 8.42
N SER A 140 11.55 -22.53 9.07
CA SER A 140 11.81 -23.91 8.69
C SER A 140 10.63 -24.81 9.06
N HIS A 141 9.84 -24.42 10.04
CA HIS A 141 8.62 -25.12 10.40
C HIS A 141 7.48 -24.15 10.24
N PRO A 142 6.68 -24.33 9.21
CA PRO A 142 5.54 -23.42 9.05
C PRO A 142 4.64 -23.51 10.28
N ILE A 143 4.09 -22.41 10.62
CA ILE A 143 3.09 -22.37 11.64
C ILE A 143 1.89 -23.05 11.06
N VAL A 144 1.91 -24.30 11.11
CA VAL A 144 0.83 -24.99 10.57
C VAL A 144 -0.10 -25.14 11.63
N ALA A 145 -1.17 -24.86 11.32
CA ALA A 145 -2.10 -25.33 12.17
C ALA A 145 -1.95 -26.78 12.04
N GLY A 146 -1.44 -27.13 12.79
CA GLY A 146 -1.16 -28.31 12.80
C GLY A 146 -1.15 -29.15 11.82
N GLY A 147 -1.12 -29.04 11.57
CA GLY A 147 -1.00 -29.45 11.16
C GLY A 147 -0.62 -30.31 11.00
N SER A 148 -0.66 -30.49 10.79
CA SER A 148 -0.29 -31.21 10.64
C SER A 148 0.55 -31.75 11.12
N HIS A 149 0.70 -31.76 11.41
CA HIS A 149 1.46 -32.23 12.05
C HIS A 149 1.56 -31.78 12.98
N GLY A 150 1.11 -31.59 13.09
CA GLY A 150 1.12 -31.32 13.80
C GLY A 150 1.10 -31.11 14.20
N PRO A 151 1.02 -31.11 14.70
CA PRO A 151 1.29 -31.10 15.47
C PRO A 151 1.08 -31.75 15.81
#